data_3e038b4f8ff1873c6b45ac1a541caf25
#
_entry.id   3e038b4f8ff1873c6b45ac1a541caf25
#
_cell.length_a   1.000
_cell.length_b   1.000
_cell.length_c   1.000
_cell.angle_alpha   90.00
_cell.angle_beta   90.00
_cell.angle_gamma   90.00
#
_symmetry.space_group_name_H-M   'P 1'
#
loop_
_entity.id
_entity.type
_entity.pdbx_description
1 polymer ?
#
loop_
_entity_poly.entity_id
_entity_poly.type
_entity_poly.pdbx_seq_one_letter_code
_entity_poly.pdbx_strand_id
1 'polypeptide(L)'
;LVMNNTRVLPARLYGEKTDTHGHVEFLLLKNTQGDQWEVLAKPAKRLKVGAKVSFGDGRLTATVTKELDHGGRIVEFSYDGIFLEVLESLGEMPLPPYIHEKLEDRDRYQTVYAKENGSAAAPTAGLHFTPELLQKIEAKGVKLVYLTLHVGLGTFRPVSVDNVDEHEMHSEFYTLSQ
;
A
#
# COMPACT_ATOMS: atom_id res chain seq x y z
N LEU A 1 4.48 25.15 -7.28
CA LEU A 1 4.12 23.79 -7.67
C LEU A 1 3.87 22.97 -6.40
N VAL A 2 2.67 22.39 -6.28
CA VAL A 2 2.30 21.54 -5.14
C VAL A 2 2.47 20.08 -5.57
N MET A 3 3.12 19.28 -4.72
CA MET A 3 3.51 17.91 -5.02
C MET A 3 3.21 16.99 -3.84
N ASN A 4 2.86 15.73 -4.14
CA ASN A 4 2.58 14.71 -3.12
C ASN A 4 3.83 13.88 -2.85
N ASN A 5 4.41 14.00 -1.65
CA ASN A 5 5.64 13.31 -1.24
C ASN A 5 5.41 11.92 -0.63
N THR A 6 4.23 11.35 -0.82
CA THR A 6 3.96 9.99 -0.33
C THR A 6 4.91 8.96 -0.96
N ARG A 7 5.28 7.96 -0.17
CA ARG A 7 6.07 6.81 -0.61
C ARG A 7 5.21 5.54 -0.56
N VAL A 8 5.25 4.77 -1.64
CA VAL A 8 4.52 3.51 -1.75
C VAL A 8 5.20 2.45 -0.90
N LEU A 9 4.42 1.74 -0.09
CA LEU A 9 4.89 0.59 0.67
C LEU A 9 4.90 -0.66 -0.23
N PRO A 10 5.84 -1.61 -0.03
CA PRO A 10 5.78 -2.93 -0.64
C PRO A 10 4.69 -3.76 0.04
N ALA A 11 3.45 -3.30 -0.11
CA ALA A 11 2.30 -3.69 0.69
C ALA A 11 1.68 -5.04 0.29
N ARG A 12 2.20 -5.71 -0.74
CA ARG A 12 1.72 -7.02 -1.19
C ARG A 12 2.59 -8.13 -0.62
N LEU A 13 2.00 -8.99 0.20
CA LEU A 13 2.67 -10.10 0.87
C LEU A 13 2.10 -11.43 0.38
N TYR A 14 2.99 -12.36 0.06
CA TYR A 14 2.65 -13.74 -0.25
C TYR A 14 3.12 -14.67 0.88
N GLY A 15 2.20 -15.49 1.38
CA GLY A 15 2.45 -16.37 2.49
C GLY A 15 1.59 -17.62 2.44
N GLU A 16 1.60 -18.36 3.53
CA GLU A 16 0.87 -19.62 3.68
C GLU A 16 0.15 -19.68 5.01
N LYS A 17 -1.03 -20.28 5.00
CA LYS A 17 -1.70 -20.64 6.25
C LYS A 17 -0.86 -21.65 7.03
N THR A 18 -0.71 -21.40 8.32
CA THR A 18 0.14 -22.27 9.18
C THR A 18 -0.40 -23.67 9.39
N ASP A 19 -1.71 -23.88 9.22
CA ASP A 19 -2.40 -25.17 9.43
C ASP A 19 -2.52 -26.03 8.18
N THR A 20 -2.73 -25.41 7.01
CA THR A 20 -3.04 -26.11 5.77
C THR A 20 -2.02 -25.90 4.66
N HIS A 21 -1.03 -25.03 4.86
CA HIS A 21 -0.05 -24.58 3.86
C HIS A 21 -0.69 -24.04 2.58
N GLY A 22 -1.96 -23.61 2.68
CA GLY A 22 -2.64 -22.96 1.56
C GLY A 22 -2.08 -21.58 1.29
N HIS A 23 -1.74 -21.30 0.03
CA HIS A 23 -1.22 -19.99 -0.38
C HIS A 23 -2.21 -18.87 -0.08
N VAL A 24 -1.68 -17.75 0.40
CA VAL A 24 -2.40 -16.55 0.77
C VAL A 24 -1.68 -15.32 0.24
N GLU A 25 -2.44 -14.39 -0.30
CA GLU A 25 -1.98 -13.05 -0.62
C GLU A 25 -2.65 -12.06 0.35
N PHE A 26 -1.84 -11.21 0.98
CA PHE A 26 -2.32 -10.04 1.69
C PHE A 26 -1.87 -8.78 0.95
N LEU A 27 -2.78 -7.83 0.88
CA LEU A 27 -2.49 -6.48 0.44
C LEU A 27 -2.82 -5.53 1.60
N LEU A 28 -1.79 -4.93 2.18
CA LEU A 28 -1.92 -4.01 3.30
C LEU A 28 -2.59 -2.72 2.83
N LEU A 29 -3.61 -2.27 3.57
CA LEU A 29 -4.39 -1.07 3.26
C LEU A 29 -4.09 0.08 4.21
N LYS A 30 -4.22 -0.20 5.51
CA LYS A 30 -4.17 0.83 6.54
C LYS A 30 -3.73 0.21 7.86
N ASN A 31 -2.79 0.87 8.53
CA ASN A 31 -2.53 0.60 9.94
C ASN A 31 -3.70 1.13 10.77
N THR A 32 -4.28 0.29 11.61
CA THR A 32 -5.42 0.67 12.46
C THR A 32 -4.98 1.05 13.85
N GLN A 33 -4.07 0.25 14.45
CA GLN A 33 -3.50 0.52 15.77
C GLN A 33 -2.33 -0.43 16.04
N GLY A 34 -1.16 0.11 16.41
CA GLY A 34 0.01 -0.72 16.70
C GLY A 34 0.36 -1.64 15.55
N ASP A 35 0.37 -2.96 15.80
CA ASP A 35 0.65 -3.99 14.79
C ASP A 35 -0.59 -4.49 14.05
N GLN A 36 -1.74 -3.86 14.28
CA GLN A 36 -2.98 -4.19 13.61
C GLN A 36 -3.13 -3.44 12.29
N TRP A 37 -3.44 -4.20 11.25
CA TRP A 37 -3.61 -3.69 9.89
C TRP A 37 -4.91 -4.19 9.26
N GLU A 38 -5.55 -3.30 8.55
CA GLU A 38 -6.55 -3.67 7.57
C GLU A 38 -5.84 -4.17 6.31
N VAL A 39 -6.25 -5.34 5.82
CA VAL A 39 -5.69 -5.97 4.62
C VAL A 39 -6.81 -6.50 3.72
N LEU A 40 -6.58 -6.50 2.41
CA LEU A 40 -7.33 -7.38 1.51
C LEU A 40 -6.66 -8.74 1.47
N ALA A 41 -7.45 -9.79 1.68
CA ALA A 41 -6.96 -11.15 1.73
C ALA A 41 -7.48 -12.00 0.56
N LYS A 42 -6.60 -12.78 -0.05
CA LYS A 42 -6.96 -13.70 -1.12
C LYS A 42 -6.32 -15.08 -0.88
N PRO A 43 -7.12 -16.17 -0.82
CA PRO A 43 -8.58 -16.25 -0.84
C PRO A 43 -9.21 -15.91 0.54
N ALA A 44 -10.03 -14.87 0.60
CA ALA A 44 -10.60 -14.37 1.86
C ALA A 44 -11.50 -15.38 2.59
N LYS A 45 -12.24 -16.22 1.84
CA LYS A 45 -13.20 -17.21 2.41
C LYS A 45 -12.53 -18.21 3.36
N ARG A 46 -11.23 -18.46 3.22
CA ARG A 46 -10.47 -19.42 4.03
C ARG A 46 -9.80 -18.78 5.25
N LEU A 47 -9.90 -17.46 5.39
CA LEU A 47 -9.24 -16.68 6.43
C LEU A 47 -10.28 -16.14 7.41
N LYS A 48 -10.71 -17.04 8.31
CA LYS A 48 -11.63 -16.74 9.40
C LYS A 48 -10.88 -16.17 10.60
N VAL A 49 -11.60 -15.56 11.54
CA VAL A 49 -11.01 -15.08 12.81
C VAL A 49 -10.23 -16.23 13.48
N GLY A 50 -9.02 -15.93 13.93
CA GLY A 50 -8.07 -16.87 14.50
C GLY A 50 -7.18 -17.58 13.47
N ALA A 51 -7.43 -17.46 12.16
CA ALA A 51 -6.54 -18.01 11.15
C ALA A 51 -5.17 -17.34 11.21
N LYS A 52 -4.12 -18.15 11.11
CA LYS A 52 -2.72 -17.67 11.11
C LYS A 52 -2.09 -17.87 9.75
N VAL A 53 -1.33 -16.88 9.31
CA VAL A 53 -0.58 -16.87 8.05
C VAL A 53 0.89 -16.57 8.34
N SER A 54 1.77 -17.31 7.69
CA SER A 54 3.23 -17.13 7.78
C SER A 54 3.78 -16.58 6.46
N PHE A 55 4.71 -15.65 6.55
CA PHE A 55 5.43 -15.04 5.43
C PHE A 55 6.93 -15.15 5.66
N GLY A 56 7.69 -15.42 4.59
CA GLY A 56 9.14 -15.44 4.63
C GLY A 56 9.70 -16.43 5.67
N ASP A 57 9.22 -17.67 5.67
CA ASP A 57 9.65 -18.74 6.58
C ASP A 57 9.49 -18.38 8.07
N GLY A 58 8.41 -17.65 8.39
CA GLY A 58 8.07 -17.29 9.77
C GLY A 58 8.64 -15.97 10.26
N ARG A 59 9.39 -15.23 9.44
CA ARG A 59 9.90 -13.90 9.81
C ARG A 59 8.79 -12.88 10.08
N LEU A 60 7.64 -13.06 9.45
CA LEU A 60 6.43 -12.30 9.69
C LEU A 60 5.27 -13.27 9.80
N THR A 61 4.46 -13.14 10.84
CA THR A 61 3.21 -13.89 10.99
C THR A 61 2.05 -12.93 11.17
N ALA A 62 0.87 -13.33 10.73
CA ALA A 62 -0.35 -12.58 10.91
C ALA A 62 -1.45 -13.46 11.48
N THR A 63 -2.21 -12.92 12.43
CA THR A 63 -3.43 -13.54 12.97
C THR A 63 -4.63 -12.70 12.58
N VAL A 64 -5.64 -13.32 11.97
CA VAL A 64 -6.90 -12.64 11.64
C VAL A 64 -7.67 -12.37 12.92
N THR A 65 -7.93 -11.09 13.22
CA THR A 65 -8.68 -10.67 14.42
C THR A 65 -10.12 -10.28 14.10
N LYS A 66 -10.40 -9.85 12.85
CA LYS A 66 -11.76 -9.48 12.42
C LYS A 66 -11.94 -9.72 10.92
N GLU A 67 -13.13 -10.16 10.54
CA GLU A 67 -13.57 -10.22 9.14
C GLU A 67 -14.28 -8.92 8.77
N LEU A 68 -13.97 -8.40 7.59
CA LEU A 68 -14.62 -7.25 6.97
C LEU A 68 -15.24 -7.67 5.63
N ASP A 69 -16.08 -6.79 5.08
CA ASP A 69 -16.71 -7.00 3.78
C ASP A 69 -15.70 -7.03 2.63
N HIS A 70 -16.13 -7.51 1.49
CA HIS A 70 -15.37 -7.51 0.24
C HIS A 70 -13.96 -8.13 0.31
N GLY A 71 -13.76 -9.09 1.21
CA GLY A 71 -12.47 -9.77 1.37
C GLY A 71 -11.50 -9.09 2.33
N GLY A 72 -11.95 -8.01 2.97
CA GLY A 72 -11.17 -7.30 3.99
C GLY A 72 -10.98 -8.14 5.25
N ARG A 73 -9.87 -7.92 5.93
CA ARG A 73 -9.54 -8.50 7.24
C ARG A 73 -8.81 -7.47 8.09
N ILE A 74 -9.05 -7.51 9.39
CA ILE A 74 -8.08 -6.93 10.34
C ILE A 74 -7.19 -8.08 10.78
N VAL A 75 -5.90 -7.85 10.68
CA VAL A 75 -4.88 -8.80 11.11
C VAL A 75 -3.94 -8.15 12.13
N GLU A 76 -3.43 -8.95 13.04
CA GLU A 76 -2.37 -8.54 13.96
C GLU A 76 -1.09 -9.23 13.52
N PHE A 77 -0.07 -8.42 13.20
CA PHE A 77 1.24 -8.91 12.82
C PHE A 77 2.12 -9.18 14.04
N SER A 78 2.95 -10.22 13.92
CA SER A 78 4.01 -10.55 14.87
C SER A 78 5.30 -10.79 14.10
N TYR A 79 6.38 -10.15 14.53
CA TYR A 79 7.69 -10.12 13.87
C TYR A 79 8.78 -9.72 14.89
N ASP A 80 10.03 -9.92 14.53
CA ASP A 80 11.17 -9.40 15.30
C ASP A 80 11.76 -8.17 14.58
N GLY A 81 12.10 -7.14 15.36
CA GLY A 81 12.74 -5.91 14.86
C GLY A 81 11.77 -4.82 14.42
N ILE A 82 12.03 -4.19 13.28
CA ILE A 82 11.26 -3.06 12.77
C ILE A 82 10.33 -3.53 11.65
N PHE A 83 9.02 -3.30 11.80
CA PHE A 83 8.01 -3.76 10.83
C PHE A 83 8.29 -3.35 9.40
N LEU A 84 8.68 -2.08 9.19
CA LEU A 84 8.97 -1.58 7.84
C LEU A 84 10.15 -2.30 7.19
N GLU A 85 11.19 -2.65 7.95
CA GLU A 85 12.34 -3.41 7.42
C GLU A 85 11.93 -4.82 7.02
N VAL A 86 11.10 -5.48 7.85
CA VAL A 86 10.54 -6.80 7.54
C VAL A 86 9.67 -6.72 6.29
N LEU A 87 8.80 -5.72 6.22
CA LEU A 87 7.91 -5.49 5.07
C LEU A 87 8.72 -5.22 3.79
N GLU A 88 9.75 -4.40 3.85
CA GLU A 88 10.67 -4.11 2.74
C GLU A 88 11.37 -5.38 2.23
N SER A 89 11.70 -6.31 3.12
CA SER A 89 12.37 -7.56 2.76
C SER A 89 11.46 -8.60 2.13
N LEU A 90 10.18 -8.62 2.49
CA LEU A 90 9.22 -9.66 2.11
C LEU A 90 8.17 -9.20 1.09
N GLY A 91 7.81 -7.91 1.13
CA GLY A 91 6.72 -7.36 0.37
C GLY A 91 7.09 -7.08 -1.09
N GLU A 92 6.07 -7.05 -1.93
CA GLU A 92 6.15 -6.60 -3.32
C GLU A 92 5.36 -5.30 -3.50
N MET A 93 5.78 -4.50 -4.49
CA MET A 93 5.10 -3.25 -4.83
C MET A 93 3.70 -3.55 -5.39
N PRO A 94 2.65 -2.91 -4.85
CA PRO A 94 1.28 -3.11 -5.32
C PRO A 94 1.04 -2.33 -6.62
N LEU A 95 1.45 -2.91 -7.75
CA LEU A 95 1.28 -2.29 -9.05
C LEU A 95 -0.21 -2.27 -9.47
N PRO A 96 -0.62 -1.27 -10.28
CA PRO A 96 -1.93 -1.24 -10.90
C PRO A 96 -2.24 -2.53 -11.66
N PRO A 97 -3.52 -2.98 -11.73
CA PRO A 97 -3.89 -4.28 -12.30
C PRO A 97 -3.53 -4.45 -13.79
N TYR A 98 -3.32 -3.36 -14.53
CA TYR A 98 -2.95 -3.39 -15.94
C TYR A 98 -1.43 -3.57 -16.16
N ILE A 99 -0.62 -3.50 -15.10
CA ILE A 99 0.82 -3.78 -15.17
C ILE A 99 1.03 -5.23 -14.74
N HIS A 100 1.43 -6.08 -15.68
CA HIS A 100 1.63 -7.51 -15.46
C HIS A 100 3.10 -7.89 -15.33
N GLU A 101 4.00 -6.98 -15.72
CA GLU A 101 5.44 -7.21 -15.63
C GLU A 101 5.91 -7.09 -14.18
N LYS A 102 6.84 -7.98 -13.81
CA LYS A 102 7.50 -7.90 -12.50
C LYS A 102 8.42 -6.69 -12.48
N LEU A 103 8.27 -5.86 -11.46
CA LEU A 103 9.11 -4.70 -11.27
C LEU A 103 10.50 -5.14 -10.76
N GLU A 104 11.53 -5.05 -11.61
CA GLU A 104 12.90 -5.37 -11.24
C GLU A 104 13.48 -4.31 -10.29
N ASP A 105 13.19 -3.04 -10.56
CA ASP A 105 13.61 -1.90 -9.76
C ASP A 105 12.37 -1.26 -9.10
N ARG A 106 12.28 -1.40 -7.78
CA ARG A 106 11.16 -0.89 -6.98
C ARG A 106 11.06 0.63 -7.01
N ASP A 107 12.17 1.34 -7.16
CA ASP A 107 12.18 2.80 -7.18
C ASP A 107 11.57 3.38 -8.46
N ARG A 108 11.39 2.57 -9.52
CA ARG A 108 10.64 2.99 -10.71
C ARG A 108 9.16 3.28 -10.45
N TYR A 109 8.59 2.72 -9.39
CA TYR A 109 7.21 3.02 -8.96
C TYR A 109 7.19 3.96 -7.76
N GLN A 110 8.19 4.84 -7.66
CA GLN A 110 8.28 5.92 -6.69
C GLN A 110 8.59 7.23 -7.40
N THR A 111 8.06 8.34 -6.87
CA THR A 111 8.53 9.66 -7.33
C THR A 111 9.93 9.94 -6.77
N VAL A 112 10.72 10.73 -7.48
CA VAL A 112 12.08 11.11 -7.03
C VAL A 112 12.10 11.94 -5.73
N TYR A 113 10.94 12.40 -5.29
CA TYR A 113 10.73 13.15 -4.05
C TYR A 113 9.87 12.40 -3.02
N ALA A 114 9.64 11.10 -3.23
CA ALA A 114 8.90 10.25 -2.29
C ALA A 114 9.64 10.17 -0.94
N LYS A 115 8.92 10.46 0.16
CA LYS A 115 9.50 10.54 1.50
C LYS A 115 8.66 9.81 2.55
N GLU A 116 7.39 10.13 2.64
CA GLU A 116 6.52 9.69 3.73
C GLU A 116 5.85 8.34 3.38
N ASN A 117 6.25 7.27 4.05
CA ASN A 117 5.72 5.92 3.86
C ASN A 117 4.23 5.83 4.23
N GLY A 118 3.42 5.12 3.43
CA GLY A 118 2.02 4.87 3.78
C GLY A 118 1.06 4.70 2.60
N SER A 119 1.52 4.88 1.37
CA SER A 119 0.67 4.78 0.18
C SER A 119 0.60 3.36 -0.38
N ALA A 120 -0.57 2.98 -0.86
CA ALA A 120 -0.77 1.75 -1.63
C ALA A 120 -0.56 1.96 -3.16
N ALA A 121 -0.52 3.22 -3.62
CA ALA A 121 -0.29 3.55 -5.02
C ALA A 121 0.57 4.80 -5.16
N ALA A 122 1.38 4.87 -6.21
CA ALA A 122 2.17 6.05 -6.52
C ALA A 122 1.30 7.18 -7.12
N PRO A 123 1.60 8.46 -6.84
CA PRO A 123 1.05 9.57 -7.58
C PRO A 123 1.68 9.60 -8.99
N THR A 124 1.11 8.83 -9.92
CA THR A 124 1.73 8.45 -11.20
C THR A 124 2.12 9.62 -12.09
N ALA A 125 1.39 10.75 -12.03
CA ALA A 125 1.79 11.98 -12.71
C ALA A 125 3.15 12.51 -12.22
N GLY A 126 3.48 12.26 -10.96
CA GLY A 126 4.76 12.61 -10.35
C GLY A 126 5.95 11.81 -10.84
N LEU A 127 5.74 10.62 -11.42
CA LEU A 127 6.81 9.76 -11.96
C LEU A 127 7.52 10.39 -13.18
N HIS A 128 6.92 11.39 -13.82
CA HIS A 128 7.51 12.11 -14.94
C HIS A 128 8.57 13.16 -14.51
N PHE A 129 8.64 13.51 -13.22
CA PHE A 129 9.64 14.44 -12.73
C PHE A 129 10.98 13.75 -12.51
N THR A 130 12.05 14.41 -12.92
CA THR A 130 13.43 14.04 -12.59
C THR A 130 14.04 15.09 -11.67
N PRO A 131 15.11 14.76 -10.93
CA PRO A 131 15.83 15.76 -10.11
C PRO A 131 16.28 16.97 -10.93
N GLU A 132 16.76 16.76 -12.16
CA GLU A 132 17.21 17.82 -13.06
C GLU A 132 16.06 18.73 -13.51
N LEU A 133 14.87 18.15 -13.75
CA LEU A 133 13.67 18.93 -14.10
C LEU A 133 13.22 19.79 -12.93
N LEU A 134 13.23 19.24 -11.70
CA LEU A 134 12.89 19.99 -10.49
C LEU A 134 13.85 21.15 -10.27
N GLN A 135 15.16 20.94 -10.41
CA GLN A 135 16.16 22.01 -10.33
C GLN A 135 15.93 23.12 -11.37
N LYS A 136 15.57 22.74 -12.61
CA LYS A 136 15.25 23.75 -13.65
C LYS A 136 14.00 24.55 -13.32
N ILE A 137 13.01 23.94 -12.70
CA ILE A 137 11.77 24.60 -12.25
C ILE A 137 12.09 25.60 -11.14
N GLU A 138 12.87 25.21 -10.15
CA GLU A 138 13.30 26.09 -9.06
C GLU A 138 14.17 27.26 -9.57
N ALA A 139 15.08 27.00 -10.51
CA ALA A 139 15.90 28.03 -11.15
C ALA A 139 15.08 29.10 -11.89
N LYS A 140 13.84 28.79 -12.28
CA LYS A 140 12.87 29.74 -12.84
C LYS A 140 12.09 30.51 -11.77
N GLY A 141 12.41 30.35 -10.49
CA GLY A 141 11.73 31.03 -9.37
C GLY A 141 10.45 30.36 -8.91
N VAL A 142 10.14 29.15 -9.38
CA VAL A 142 8.96 28.39 -8.94
C VAL A 142 9.28 27.69 -7.62
N LYS A 143 8.47 27.95 -6.58
CA LYS A 143 8.59 27.24 -5.29
C LYS A 143 7.99 25.85 -5.39
N LEU A 144 8.71 24.83 -4.88
CA LEU A 144 8.21 23.49 -4.68
C LEU A 144 7.63 23.38 -3.25
N VAL A 145 6.39 22.93 -3.15
CA VAL A 145 5.68 22.76 -1.88
C VAL A 145 5.17 21.32 -1.82
N TYR A 146 5.41 20.66 -0.71
CA TYR A 146 5.03 19.27 -0.54
C TYR A 146 3.90 19.13 0.47
N LEU A 147 2.97 18.24 0.15
CA LEU A 147 2.00 17.69 1.08
C LEU A 147 2.12 16.17 1.06
N THR A 148 1.57 15.51 2.05
CA THR A 148 1.46 14.05 2.07
C THR A 148 0.01 13.65 1.90
N LEU A 149 -0.30 12.93 0.82
CA LEU A 149 -1.59 12.27 0.60
C LEU A 149 -1.31 10.79 0.35
N HIS A 150 -1.69 9.94 1.29
CA HIS A 150 -1.57 8.50 1.13
C HIS A 150 -2.69 7.96 0.26
N VAL A 151 -2.32 7.57 -0.96
CA VAL A 151 -3.26 7.03 -1.96
C VAL A 151 -3.64 5.62 -1.57
N GLY A 152 -4.93 5.39 -1.33
CA GLY A 152 -5.49 4.10 -0.99
C GLY A 152 -5.83 3.25 -2.21
N LEU A 153 -6.17 1.98 -1.98
CA LEU A 153 -6.58 1.05 -3.06
C LEU A 153 -7.91 1.41 -3.71
N GLY A 154 -8.69 2.28 -3.10
CA GLY A 154 -9.92 2.80 -3.70
C GLY A 154 -9.70 3.38 -5.09
N THR A 155 -8.50 3.94 -5.32
CA THR A 155 -8.10 4.49 -6.63
C THR A 155 -8.06 3.45 -7.77
N PHE A 156 -7.92 2.15 -7.44
CA PHE A 156 -7.93 1.07 -8.44
C PHE A 156 -9.31 0.43 -8.66
N ARG A 157 -10.33 0.83 -7.87
CA ARG A 157 -11.69 0.32 -8.05
C ARG A 157 -12.36 1.07 -9.19
N PRO A 158 -12.81 0.37 -10.24
CA PRO A 158 -13.60 1.01 -11.29
C PRO A 158 -14.96 1.44 -10.71
N VAL A 159 -15.52 2.51 -11.27
CA VAL A 159 -16.92 2.85 -11.01
C VAL A 159 -17.79 1.72 -11.57
N SER A 160 -18.60 1.11 -10.71
CA SER A 160 -19.42 -0.07 -11.04
C SER A 160 -20.92 0.20 -10.95
N VAL A 161 -21.30 1.46 -10.79
CA VAL A 161 -22.69 1.92 -10.70
C VAL A 161 -23.06 2.75 -11.93
N ASP A 162 -24.31 2.66 -12.35
CA ASP A 162 -24.82 3.43 -13.51
C ASP A 162 -25.11 4.89 -13.13
N ASN A 163 -25.52 5.13 -11.89
CA ASN A 163 -25.79 6.46 -11.36
C ASN A 163 -24.62 6.92 -10.46
N VAL A 164 -24.06 8.08 -10.76
CA VAL A 164 -22.92 8.67 -10.01
C VAL A 164 -23.24 8.88 -8.52
N ASP A 165 -24.49 9.22 -8.19
CA ASP A 165 -24.93 9.45 -6.81
C ASP A 165 -24.90 8.16 -5.95
N GLU A 166 -24.87 6.99 -6.58
CA GLU A 166 -24.76 5.69 -5.91
C GLU A 166 -23.32 5.25 -5.71
N HIS A 167 -22.35 6.01 -6.25
CA HIS A 167 -20.94 5.67 -6.11
C HIS A 167 -20.44 5.99 -4.69
N GLU A 168 -20.02 4.94 -3.99
CA GLU A 168 -19.41 5.08 -2.67
C GLU A 168 -17.96 5.59 -2.80
N MET A 169 -17.77 6.88 -2.51
CA MET A 169 -16.44 7.51 -2.53
C MET A 169 -15.59 6.99 -1.37
N HIS A 170 -14.37 6.57 -1.68
CA HIS A 170 -13.38 6.22 -0.67
C HIS A 170 -12.75 7.49 -0.05
N SER A 171 -12.27 7.36 1.17
CA SER A 171 -11.51 8.41 1.87
C SER A 171 -10.03 8.11 1.85
N GLU A 172 -9.21 9.16 1.80
CA GLU A 172 -7.75 9.07 1.85
C GLU A 172 -7.21 9.95 2.99
N PHE A 173 -6.07 9.56 3.53
CA PHE A 173 -5.42 10.31 4.62
C PHE A 173 -4.42 11.31 4.05
N TYR A 174 -4.49 12.56 4.50
CA TYR A 174 -3.51 13.58 4.13
C TYR A 174 -2.92 14.30 5.34
N THR A 175 -1.72 14.81 5.18
CA THR A 175 -1.06 15.71 6.12
C THR A 175 -0.51 16.91 5.37
N LEU A 176 -0.81 18.10 5.90
CA LEU A 176 -0.23 19.37 5.47
C LEU A 176 0.52 19.97 6.66
N SER A 177 1.84 20.06 6.55
CA SER A 177 2.65 20.77 7.55
C SER A 177 2.45 22.28 7.43
N GLN A 178 2.45 22.96 8.57
CA GLN A 178 2.47 24.44 8.62
C GLN A 178 3.81 24.99 8.16
#